data_d27f92749b8faf621964e7cf27ea4c82
#
_entry.id   d27f92749b8faf621964e7cf27ea4c82
#
_cell.length_a   1.000
_cell.length_b   1.000
_cell.length_c   1.000
_cell.angle_alpha   90.00
_cell.angle_beta   90.00
_cell.angle_gamma   90.00
#
_symmetry.space_group_name_H-M   'P 1'
#
loop_
_entity.id
_entity.type
_entity.pdbx_description
1 polymer ?
#
loop_
_entity_poly.entity_id
_entity_poly.type
_entity_poly.pdbx_seq_one_letter_code
_entity_poly.pdbx_strand_id
1 'polypeptide(L)'
;MQNLLPNGEWQMAAIMGLNDNEVEDICKKVKSGFVVPANYNSVGQVVISGEKEAIIEAEKIAKEMGAKKVRILKTAGPFHTEKLIESSKALRKELKNVTIHKFETKVIKNIDGEMYKDTDDVKDILARHIINPVNFTKVIQNMLNNGIDTFIEIGPRKNIIRICKKNTDK
;
A
#
# COMPACT_ATOMS: atom_id res chain seq x y z
N MET A 1 -16.61 0.93 -2.91
CA MET A 1 -15.57 1.97 -3.00
C MET A 1 -15.81 2.96 -4.14
N GLN A 2 -16.04 2.53 -5.38
CA GLN A 2 -16.14 3.47 -6.53
C GLN A 2 -17.11 4.64 -6.33
N ASN A 3 -18.27 4.42 -5.70
CA ASN A 3 -19.28 5.45 -5.44
C ASN A 3 -18.95 6.37 -4.24
N LEU A 4 -17.82 6.16 -3.57
CA LEU A 4 -17.38 6.91 -2.39
C LEU A 4 -15.99 7.51 -2.58
N LEU A 5 -15.55 7.62 -3.84
CA LEU A 5 -14.29 8.30 -4.13
C LEU A 5 -14.48 9.81 -3.92
N PRO A 6 -13.50 10.48 -3.33
CA PRO A 6 -13.54 11.92 -3.16
C PRO A 6 -13.50 12.64 -4.52
N ASN A 7 -14.14 13.79 -4.61
CA ASN A 7 -14.05 14.64 -5.80
C ASN A 7 -12.59 15.06 -6.04
N GLY A 8 -12.23 15.26 -7.30
CA GLY A 8 -10.91 15.70 -7.71
C GLY A 8 -10.22 14.75 -8.69
N GLU A 9 -9.08 15.16 -9.21
CA GLU A 9 -8.24 14.36 -10.08
C GLU A 9 -7.16 13.66 -9.25
N TRP A 10 -7.36 12.36 -9.05
CA TRP A 10 -6.47 11.52 -8.25
C TRP A 10 -5.61 10.63 -9.14
N GLN A 11 -4.38 10.41 -8.70
CA GLN A 11 -3.43 9.59 -9.43
C GLN A 11 -2.53 8.80 -8.48
N MET A 12 -1.95 7.72 -8.97
CA MET A 12 -0.91 6.97 -8.28
C MET A 12 0.29 6.80 -9.20
N ALA A 13 1.48 6.75 -8.62
CA ALA A 13 2.71 6.48 -9.35
C ALA A 13 3.61 5.51 -8.59
N ALA A 14 4.21 4.56 -9.32
CA ALA A 14 5.24 3.68 -8.77
C ALA A 14 6.62 4.31 -9.01
N ILE A 15 7.34 4.59 -7.93
CA ILE A 15 8.72 5.07 -7.92
C ILE A 15 9.64 3.88 -7.70
N MET A 16 10.65 3.73 -8.54
CA MET A 16 11.61 2.63 -8.51
C MET A 16 13.04 3.15 -8.44
N GLY A 17 13.86 2.49 -7.63
CA GLY A 17 15.29 2.79 -7.49
C GLY A 17 15.66 3.73 -6.36
N LEU A 18 14.67 4.20 -5.59
CA LEU A 18 14.85 4.94 -4.34
C LEU A 18 14.38 4.10 -3.15
N ASN A 19 14.95 4.34 -1.97
CA ASN A 19 14.52 3.69 -0.73
C ASN A 19 13.26 4.37 -0.16
N ASP A 20 12.67 3.76 0.86
CA ASP A 20 11.42 4.20 1.45
C ASP A 20 11.51 5.63 2.00
N ASN A 21 12.59 5.96 2.74
CA ASN A 21 12.79 7.30 3.32
C ASN A 21 12.94 8.37 2.24
N GLU A 22 13.67 8.07 1.15
CA GLU A 22 13.80 9.00 0.02
C GLU A 22 12.45 9.29 -0.63
N VAL A 23 11.57 8.29 -0.77
CA VAL A 23 10.21 8.49 -1.32
C VAL A 23 9.32 9.26 -0.34
N GLU A 24 9.41 9.00 0.97
CA GLU A 24 8.72 9.80 1.98
C GLU A 24 9.16 11.27 1.95
N ASP A 25 10.45 11.53 1.78
CA ASP A 25 10.98 12.87 1.67
C ASP A 25 10.56 13.58 0.38
N ILE A 26 10.41 12.85 -0.73
CA ILE A 26 9.80 13.39 -1.95
C ILE A 26 8.38 13.87 -1.65
N CYS A 27 7.55 13.03 -1.02
CA CYS A 27 6.17 13.41 -0.69
C CYS A 27 6.10 14.65 0.21
N LYS A 28 7.02 14.80 1.18
CA LYS A 28 7.10 15.98 2.05
C LYS A 28 7.53 17.25 1.31
N LYS A 29 8.33 17.12 0.24
CA LYS A 29 8.84 18.27 -0.55
C LYS A 29 7.80 18.81 -1.54
N VAL A 30 6.81 18.01 -1.94
CA VAL A 30 5.73 18.44 -2.84
C VAL A 30 4.91 19.55 -2.20
N LYS A 31 4.63 20.59 -2.98
CA LYS A 31 3.86 21.78 -2.56
C LYS A 31 2.57 22.00 -3.35
N SER A 32 2.41 21.33 -4.48
CA SER A 32 1.27 21.52 -5.40
C SER A 32 -0.01 20.81 -4.95
N GLY A 33 0.03 20.03 -3.86
CA GLY A 33 -1.15 19.33 -3.35
C GLY A 33 -0.82 18.15 -2.46
N PHE A 34 -1.82 17.34 -2.19
CA PHE A 34 -1.71 16.17 -1.33
C PHE A 34 -1.06 14.99 -2.07
N VAL A 35 -0.01 14.43 -1.48
CA VAL A 35 0.59 13.16 -1.92
C VAL A 35 1.25 12.44 -0.75
N VAL A 36 1.08 11.12 -0.68
CA VAL A 36 1.65 10.27 0.37
C VAL A 36 2.09 8.91 -0.20
N PRO A 37 3.01 8.19 0.47
CA PRO A 37 3.27 6.79 0.18
C PRO A 37 2.01 5.95 0.43
N ALA A 38 1.68 5.08 -0.51
CA ALA A 38 0.49 4.22 -0.46
C ALA A 38 0.82 2.72 -0.40
N ASN A 39 1.91 2.28 -1.05
CA ASN A 39 2.34 0.88 -1.00
C ASN A 39 3.87 0.79 -0.95
N TYR A 40 4.39 0.19 0.09
CA TYR A 40 5.77 -0.26 0.20
C TYR A 40 5.85 -1.69 -0.33
N ASN A 41 6.10 -1.83 -1.64
CA ASN A 41 5.98 -3.11 -2.35
C ASN A 41 7.23 -3.99 -2.19
N SER A 42 8.40 -3.39 -2.38
CA SER A 42 9.69 -4.08 -2.22
C SER A 42 10.80 -3.05 -1.97
N VAL A 43 11.95 -3.51 -1.53
CA VAL A 43 13.14 -2.66 -1.47
C VAL A 43 13.32 -1.94 -2.80
N GLY A 44 13.36 -0.61 -2.76
CA GLY A 44 13.48 0.24 -3.94
C GLY A 44 12.24 0.31 -4.84
N GLN A 45 11.05 -0.03 -4.35
CA GLN A 45 9.79 0.18 -5.07
C GLN A 45 8.65 0.59 -4.14
N VAL A 46 8.31 1.87 -4.18
CA VAL A 46 7.19 2.47 -3.43
C VAL A 46 6.18 3.06 -4.41
N VAL A 47 4.90 2.88 -4.11
CA VAL A 47 3.81 3.56 -4.82
C VAL A 47 3.36 4.75 -3.98
N ILE A 48 3.26 5.91 -4.61
CA ILE A 48 2.69 7.12 -4.04
C ILE A 48 1.27 7.34 -4.58
N SER A 49 0.43 8.00 -3.78
CA SER A 49 -0.96 8.28 -4.10
C SER A 49 -1.30 9.72 -3.70
N GLY A 50 -1.99 10.45 -4.56
CA GLY A 50 -2.30 11.85 -4.30
C GLY A 50 -3.06 12.54 -5.41
N GLU A 51 -3.13 13.85 -5.31
CA GLU A 51 -3.68 14.72 -6.35
C GLU A 51 -2.78 14.68 -7.59
N LYS A 52 -3.37 14.78 -8.76
CA LYS A 52 -2.66 14.64 -10.04
C LYS A 52 -1.47 15.59 -10.17
N GLU A 53 -1.66 16.87 -9.81
CA GLU A 53 -0.60 17.87 -9.85
C GLU A 53 0.53 17.55 -8.87
N ALA A 54 0.19 17.06 -7.67
CA ALA A 54 1.15 16.61 -6.68
C ALA A 54 1.95 15.39 -7.15
N ILE A 55 1.32 14.46 -7.86
CA ILE A 55 2.01 13.30 -8.47
C ILE A 55 2.97 13.76 -9.57
N ILE A 56 2.60 14.75 -10.39
CA ILE A 56 3.48 15.30 -11.43
C ILE A 56 4.72 15.96 -10.81
N GLU A 57 4.53 16.76 -9.74
CA GLU A 57 5.64 17.37 -9.01
C GLU A 57 6.53 16.30 -8.36
N ALA A 58 5.92 15.31 -7.70
CA ALA A 58 6.64 14.19 -7.09
C ALA A 58 7.46 13.40 -8.11
N GLU A 59 6.93 13.17 -9.32
CA GLU A 59 7.68 12.51 -10.40
C GLU A 59 8.93 13.29 -10.78
N LYS A 60 8.83 14.63 -10.88
CA LYS A 60 9.97 15.48 -11.19
C LYS A 60 11.04 15.39 -10.10
N ILE A 61 10.66 15.59 -8.84
CA ILE A 61 11.58 15.48 -7.69
C ILE A 61 12.22 14.10 -7.63
N ALA A 62 11.44 13.02 -7.85
CA ALA A 62 11.96 11.66 -7.84
C ALA A 62 13.05 11.44 -8.91
N LYS A 63 12.85 11.98 -10.12
CA LYS A 63 13.86 11.92 -11.19
C LYS A 63 15.14 12.70 -10.82
N GLU A 64 15.00 13.88 -10.25
CA GLU A 64 16.11 14.70 -9.76
C GLU A 64 16.89 14.01 -8.63
N MET A 65 16.20 13.23 -7.77
CA MET A 65 16.81 12.40 -6.72
C MET A 65 17.37 11.06 -7.20
N GLY A 66 17.33 10.78 -8.51
CA GLY A 66 17.95 9.59 -9.10
C GLY A 66 17.05 8.36 -9.18
N ALA A 67 15.71 8.51 -9.14
CA ALA A 67 14.81 7.40 -9.39
C ALA A 67 15.09 6.75 -10.75
N LYS A 68 15.29 5.43 -10.76
CA LYS A 68 15.54 4.67 -12.00
C LYS A 68 14.34 4.71 -12.95
N LYS A 69 13.13 4.76 -12.38
CA LYS A 69 11.88 4.82 -13.15
C LYS A 69 10.74 5.33 -12.29
N VAL A 70 9.90 6.17 -12.87
CA VAL A 70 8.58 6.51 -12.33
C VAL A 70 7.52 6.06 -13.33
N ARG A 71 6.50 5.36 -12.86
CA ARG A 71 5.41 4.85 -13.69
C ARG A 71 4.07 5.28 -13.13
N ILE A 72 3.34 6.09 -13.89
CA ILE A 72 1.96 6.43 -13.59
C ILE A 72 1.08 5.18 -13.71
N LEU A 73 0.21 4.97 -12.72
CA LEU A 73 -0.70 3.84 -12.67
C LEU A 73 -2.09 4.24 -13.18
N LYS A 74 -2.78 3.31 -13.83
CA LYS A 74 -4.18 3.48 -14.24
C LYS A 74 -5.09 3.18 -13.04
N THR A 75 -5.23 4.14 -12.14
CA THR A 75 -6.07 4.04 -10.93
C THR A 75 -7.12 5.13 -10.92
N ALA A 76 -8.28 4.85 -10.30
CA ALA A 76 -9.43 5.74 -10.30
C ALA A 76 -9.56 6.59 -9.04
N GLY A 77 -8.63 6.48 -8.06
CA GLY A 77 -8.76 7.20 -6.80
C GLY A 77 -7.51 7.15 -5.93
N PRO A 78 -7.51 7.90 -4.81
CA PRO A 78 -6.39 8.02 -3.88
C PRO A 78 -6.33 6.81 -2.93
N PHE A 79 -6.10 5.60 -3.47
CA PHE A 79 -6.10 4.38 -2.67
C PHE A 79 -5.01 4.39 -1.61
N HIS A 80 -5.34 3.79 -0.46
CA HIS A 80 -4.49 3.69 0.72
C HIS A 80 -4.08 5.05 1.30
N THR A 81 -5.00 6.02 1.27
CA THR A 81 -4.82 7.35 1.86
C THR A 81 -6.01 7.74 2.73
N GLU A 82 -5.81 8.68 3.65
CA GLU A 82 -6.87 9.25 4.49
C GLU A 82 -8.05 9.86 3.71
N LYS A 83 -7.84 10.20 2.44
CA LYS A 83 -8.89 10.74 1.56
C LYS A 83 -10.02 9.74 1.31
N LEU A 84 -9.83 8.46 1.62
CA LEU A 84 -10.86 7.41 1.54
C LEU A 84 -11.58 7.15 2.87
N ILE A 85 -11.59 8.11 3.81
CA ILE A 85 -12.20 7.92 5.13
C ILE A 85 -13.68 7.50 5.06
N GLU A 86 -14.46 8.03 4.12
CA GLU A 86 -15.86 7.64 3.95
C GLU A 86 -16.00 6.19 3.46
N SER A 87 -15.10 5.73 2.59
CA SER A 87 -15.05 4.33 2.18
C SER A 87 -14.68 3.40 3.34
N SER A 88 -13.77 3.82 4.21
CA SER A 88 -13.40 3.09 5.44
C SER A 88 -14.58 2.97 6.39
N LYS A 89 -15.30 4.08 6.66
CA LYS A 89 -16.50 4.09 7.50
C LYS A 89 -17.60 3.18 6.94
N ALA A 90 -17.82 3.23 5.63
CA ALA A 90 -18.81 2.39 4.96
C ALA A 90 -18.47 0.91 5.10
N LEU A 91 -17.20 0.53 4.84
CA LEU A 91 -16.76 -0.86 5.04
C LEU A 91 -16.95 -1.30 6.50
N ARG A 92 -16.56 -0.46 7.48
CA ARG A 92 -16.75 -0.78 8.89
C ARG A 92 -18.22 -1.03 9.24
N LYS A 93 -19.14 -0.25 8.64
CA LYS A 93 -20.59 -0.43 8.82
C LYS A 93 -21.04 -1.78 8.27
N GLU A 94 -20.66 -2.13 7.05
CA GLU A 94 -21.01 -3.42 6.43
C GLU A 94 -20.45 -4.60 7.21
N LEU A 95 -19.21 -4.51 7.68
CA LEU A 95 -18.55 -5.54 8.46
C LEU A 95 -19.22 -5.82 9.82
N LYS A 96 -20.09 -4.93 10.34
CA LYS A 96 -20.85 -5.22 11.58
C LYS A 96 -21.69 -6.49 11.45
N ASN A 97 -22.23 -6.74 10.27
CA ASN A 97 -23.11 -7.89 9.98
C ASN A 97 -22.34 -9.14 9.53
N VAL A 98 -21.00 -9.07 9.45
CA VAL A 98 -20.15 -10.19 9.06
C VAL A 98 -19.63 -10.89 10.31
N THR A 99 -19.78 -12.21 10.38
CA THR A 99 -19.12 -13.02 11.42
C THR A 99 -17.68 -13.29 11.02
N ILE A 100 -16.75 -12.93 11.86
CA ILE A 100 -15.34 -13.29 11.70
C ILE A 100 -15.05 -14.45 12.64
N HIS A 101 -14.67 -15.58 12.08
CA HIS A 101 -14.23 -16.75 12.83
C HIS A 101 -12.75 -16.61 13.19
N LYS A 102 -12.33 -17.37 14.21
CA LYS A 102 -10.91 -17.50 14.55
C LYS A 102 -10.11 -18.03 13.37
N PHE A 103 -8.93 -17.45 13.13
CA PHE A 103 -8.05 -17.96 12.07
C PHE A 103 -7.50 -19.32 12.45
N GLU A 104 -7.67 -20.31 11.56
CA GLU A 104 -7.10 -21.66 11.70
C GLU A 104 -5.63 -21.70 11.29
N THR A 105 -5.19 -20.71 10.51
CA THR A 105 -3.81 -20.57 10.05
C THR A 105 -3.31 -19.14 10.30
N LYS A 106 -2.00 -18.96 10.33
CA LYS A 106 -1.39 -17.65 10.51
C LYS A 106 -1.73 -16.73 9.34
N VAL A 107 -2.22 -15.54 9.62
CA VAL A 107 -2.52 -14.49 8.63
C VAL A 107 -1.76 -13.24 9.01
N ILE A 108 -1.13 -12.59 8.03
CA ILE A 108 -0.36 -11.35 8.23
C ILE A 108 -1.17 -10.16 7.73
N LYS A 109 -1.15 -9.08 8.51
CA LYS A 109 -1.84 -7.82 8.19
C LYS A 109 -1.00 -6.99 7.22
N ASN A 110 -1.62 -6.46 6.18
CA ASN A 110 -0.95 -5.56 5.23
C ASN A 110 -0.64 -4.18 5.82
N ILE A 111 -1.37 -3.77 6.85
CA ILE A 111 -1.24 -2.42 7.43
C ILE A 111 0.06 -2.21 8.20
N ASP A 112 0.59 -3.25 8.84
CA ASP A 112 1.77 -3.19 9.70
C ASP A 112 2.79 -4.31 9.42
N GLY A 113 2.40 -5.35 8.68
CA GLY A 113 3.23 -6.53 8.42
C GLY A 113 3.24 -7.54 9.56
N GLU A 114 2.44 -7.36 10.60
CA GLU A 114 2.38 -8.25 11.76
C GLU A 114 1.30 -9.33 11.60
N MET A 115 1.46 -10.45 12.31
CA MET A 115 0.44 -11.48 12.36
C MET A 115 -0.81 -10.99 13.11
N TYR A 116 -1.99 -11.43 12.67
CA TYR A 116 -3.21 -11.25 13.46
C TYR A 116 -3.09 -11.98 14.77
N LYS A 117 -3.54 -11.32 15.85
CA LYS A 117 -3.65 -11.88 17.19
C LYS A 117 -5.12 -12.16 17.53
N ASP A 118 -5.38 -13.08 18.44
CA ASP A 118 -6.75 -13.38 18.91
C ASP A 118 -7.46 -12.16 19.52
N THR A 119 -6.70 -11.16 19.96
CA THR A 119 -7.20 -9.90 20.57
C THR A 119 -7.45 -8.80 19.54
N ASP A 120 -7.11 -9.00 18.28
CA ASP A 120 -7.26 -7.97 17.25
C ASP A 120 -8.73 -7.79 16.84
N ASP A 121 -9.19 -6.54 16.74
CA ASP A 121 -10.43 -6.21 16.03
C ASP A 121 -10.20 -6.26 14.51
N VAL A 122 -10.41 -7.45 13.93
CA VAL A 122 -10.20 -7.69 12.50
C VAL A 122 -11.02 -6.74 11.65
N LYS A 123 -12.25 -6.41 12.04
CA LYS A 123 -13.14 -5.51 11.30
C LYS A 123 -12.60 -4.09 11.27
N ASP A 124 -12.05 -3.63 12.38
CA ASP A 124 -11.40 -2.32 12.47
C ASP A 124 -10.14 -2.28 11.62
N ILE A 125 -9.30 -3.31 11.71
CA ILE A 125 -8.06 -3.41 10.93
C ILE A 125 -8.36 -3.39 9.42
N LEU A 126 -9.36 -4.13 8.95
CA LEU A 126 -9.77 -4.14 7.55
C LEU A 126 -10.29 -2.76 7.09
N ALA A 127 -11.08 -2.07 7.91
CA ALA A 127 -11.57 -0.74 7.61
C ALA A 127 -10.42 0.29 7.57
N ARG A 128 -9.50 0.24 8.54
CA ARG A 128 -8.32 1.11 8.59
C ARG A 128 -7.36 0.86 7.43
N HIS A 129 -7.28 -0.36 6.92
CA HIS A 129 -6.41 -0.68 5.79
C HIS A 129 -6.77 0.11 4.52
N ILE A 130 -8.03 0.53 4.36
CA ILE A 130 -8.45 1.38 3.22
C ILE A 130 -7.72 2.72 3.23
N ILE A 131 -7.44 3.28 4.40
CA ILE A 131 -6.88 4.63 4.59
C ILE A 131 -5.40 4.62 5.01
N ASN A 132 -4.78 3.46 5.08
CA ASN A 132 -3.38 3.31 5.48
C ASN A 132 -2.56 2.61 4.39
N PRO A 133 -1.25 2.85 4.34
CA PRO A 133 -0.36 2.21 3.39
C PRO A 133 -0.36 0.67 3.50
N VAL A 134 -0.08 0.03 2.38
CA VAL A 134 0.25 -1.41 2.33
C VAL A 134 1.74 -1.58 2.63
N ASN A 135 2.09 -2.26 3.71
CA ASN A 135 3.47 -2.55 4.11
C ASN A 135 3.92 -3.95 3.64
N PHE A 136 3.89 -4.18 2.31
CA PHE A 136 4.16 -5.52 1.78
C PHE A 136 5.61 -5.96 1.99
N THR A 137 6.57 -5.04 1.98
CA THR A 137 7.97 -5.31 2.35
C THR A 137 8.06 -5.91 3.75
N LYS A 138 7.35 -5.34 4.74
CA LYS A 138 7.30 -5.86 6.12
C LYS A 138 6.59 -7.21 6.20
N VAL A 139 5.52 -7.41 5.40
CA VAL A 139 4.82 -8.71 5.31
C VAL A 139 5.80 -9.80 4.90
N ILE A 140 6.55 -9.62 3.81
CA ILE A 140 7.52 -10.61 3.33
C ILE A 140 8.65 -10.80 4.34
N GLN A 141 9.18 -9.72 4.92
CA GLN A 141 10.25 -9.81 5.92
C GLN A 141 9.79 -10.62 7.16
N ASN A 142 8.56 -10.40 7.63
CA ASN A 142 8.01 -11.15 8.75
C ASN A 142 7.83 -12.64 8.40
N MET A 143 7.37 -12.96 7.19
CA MET A 143 7.28 -14.35 6.71
C MET A 143 8.64 -15.03 6.72
N LEU A 144 9.67 -14.40 6.16
CA LEU A 144 11.03 -14.92 6.12
C LEU A 144 11.60 -15.13 7.53
N ASN A 145 11.40 -14.16 8.43
CA ASN A 145 11.84 -14.26 9.83
C ASN A 145 11.14 -15.39 10.61
N ASN A 146 9.96 -15.81 10.15
CA ASN A 146 9.22 -16.96 10.70
C ASN A 146 9.47 -18.27 9.94
N GLY A 147 10.52 -18.34 9.12
CA GLY A 147 10.97 -19.56 8.45
C GLY A 147 10.17 -19.95 7.20
N ILE A 148 9.40 -19.03 6.64
CA ILE A 148 8.70 -19.28 5.37
C ILE A 148 9.71 -19.12 4.23
N ASP A 149 9.88 -20.15 3.43
CA ASP A 149 10.81 -20.24 2.29
C ASP A 149 10.08 -20.41 0.94
N THR A 150 8.80 -20.74 0.98
CA THR A 150 8.01 -21.01 -0.23
C THR A 150 6.81 -20.09 -0.30
N PHE A 151 6.65 -19.39 -1.43
CA PHE A 151 5.55 -18.47 -1.69
C PHE A 151 4.71 -18.96 -2.87
N ILE A 152 3.40 -19.10 -2.67
CA ILE A 152 2.46 -19.51 -3.69
C ILE A 152 1.47 -18.36 -3.95
N GLU A 153 1.50 -17.78 -5.16
CA GLU A 153 0.52 -16.79 -5.59
C GLU A 153 -0.67 -17.48 -6.23
N ILE A 154 -1.85 -17.31 -5.63
CA ILE A 154 -3.13 -17.79 -6.17
C ILE A 154 -3.84 -16.59 -6.80
N GLY A 155 -3.90 -16.54 -8.13
CA GLY A 155 -4.52 -15.43 -8.84
C GLY A 155 -4.31 -15.48 -10.36
N PRO A 156 -4.93 -14.54 -11.10
CA PRO A 156 -4.91 -14.55 -12.58
C PRO A 156 -3.58 -14.04 -13.18
N ARG A 157 -2.70 -13.45 -12.39
CA ARG A 157 -1.43 -12.85 -12.85
C ARG A 157 -0.31 -13.12 -11.84
N LYS A 158 0.93 -13.15 -12.32
CA LYS A 158 2.16 -13.34 -11.53
C LYS A 158 2.77 -12.00 -11.08
N ASN A 159 1.99 -11.15 -10.42
CA ASN A 159 2.47 -9.83 -9.99
C ASN A 159 3.08 -9.87 -8.58
N ILE A 160 2.43 -10.55 -7.66
CA ILE A 160 2.84 -10.65 -6.26
C ILE A 160 4.13 -11.46 -6.15
N ILE A 161 4.23 -12.60 -6.85
CA ILE A 161 5.45 -13.42 -6.82
C ILE A 161 6.69 -12.66 -7.33
N ARG A 162 6.52 -11.71 -8.28
CA ARG A 162 7.61 -10.85 -8.75
C ARG A 162 8.06 -9.86 -7.68
N ILE A 163 7.12 -9.37 -6.87
CA ILE A 163 7.41 -8.49 -5.73
C ILE A 163 8.08 -9.30 -4.62
N CYS A 164 7.58 -10.52 -4.31
CA CYS A 164 8.20 -11.41 -3.35
C CYS A 164 9.67 -11.67 -3.69
N LYS A 165 9.99 -12.04 -4.93
CA LYS A 165 11.38 -12.25 -5.37
C LYS A 165 12.30 -11.08 -5.08
N LYS A 166 11.84 -9.84 -5.32
CA LYS A 166 12.65 -8.63 -5.04
C LYS A 166 12.89 -8.39 -3.53
N ASN A 167 12.07 -8.96 -2.67
CA ASN A 167 12.21 -8.86 -1.22
C ASN A 167 13.03 -10.02 -0.64
N THR A 168 13.24 -11.10 -1.40
CA THR A 168 13.94 -12.32 -0.96
C THR A 168 15.33 -12.43 -1.54
N ASP A 169 15.60 -11.82 -2.69
CA ASP A 169 16.93 -11.80 -3.29
C ASP A 169 17.86 -10.93 -2.42
N LYS A 170 18.82 -11.60 -1.76
CA LYS A 170 19.96 -11.00 -1.09
C LYS A 170 21.15 -10.96 -2.02
#